data_1b20d0dd97590915dc4cfa088f8dd598
#
_entry.id   1b20d0dd97590915dc4cfa088f8dd598
#
_cell.length_a   1.000
_cell.length_b   1.000
_cell.length_c   1.000
_cell.angle_alpha   90.00
_cell.angle_beta   90.00
_cell.angle_gamma   90.00
#
_symmetry.space_group_name_H-M   'P 1'
#
loop_
_entity.id
_entity.type
_entity.pdbx_description
1 polymer ?
#
loop_
_entity_poly.entity_id
_entity_poly.type
_entity_poly.pdbx_seq_one_letter_code
_entity_poly.pdbx_strand_id
1 'polypeptide(L)'
;MTRRKSYLDADRPRVEVIPMIDIMMFLLIFFVVISLKMIAGTGVDMNLPGSKTTEEIKEATITVGVKKDNQFIVNGQTVSSSELTTKLMDLKKNRKVAVIIAGDKDVPLSTLIDAMDSVRGAGINSVGIAAIASGQ
;
A
#
# COMPACT_ATOMS: atom_id res chain seq x y z
N MET A 1 -45.70 -66.06 -3.63
CA MET A 1 -46.02 -64.67 -3.19
C MET A 1 -44.80 -63.82 -3.34
N THR A 2 -44.74 -63.12 -4.44
CA THR A 2 -43.61 -62.20 -4.73
C THR A 2 -43.87 -60.85 -4.11
N ARG A 3 -43.11 -60.52 -3.09
CA ARG A 3 -43.16 -59.22 -2.40
C ARG A 3 -42.53 -58.18 -3.34
N ARG A 4 -43.42 -57.36 -3.97
CA ARG A 4 -42.99 -56.21 -4.71
C ARG A 4 -42.29 -55.22 -3.75
N LYS A 5 -40.97 -55.07 -3.89
CA LYS A 5 -40.22 -53.96 -3.27
C LYS A 5 -40.77 -52.68 -3.85
N SER A 6 -41.40 -51.85 -3.02
CA SER A 6 -41.79 -50.52 -3.37
C SER A 6 -40.53 -49.66 -3.58
N TYR A 7 -40.28 -49.33 -4.81
CA TYR A 7 -39.21 -48.40 -5.21
C TYR A 7 -39.61 -46.91 -4.99
N LEU A 8 -40.59 -46.67 -4.14
CA LEU A 8 -41.11 -45.34 -3.87
C LEU A 8 -40.69 -44.79 -2.49
N ASP A 9 -39.58 -45.31 -1.94
CA ASP A 9 -38.88 -44.57 -0.91
C ASP A 9 -38.00 -43.53 -1.62
N ALA A 10 -38.66 -42.49 -2.11
CA ALA A 10 -37.98 -41.32 -2.64
C ALA A 10 -37.21 -40.70 -1.47
N ASP A 11 -35.91 -40.94 -1.46
CA ASP A 11 -34.96 -40.18 -0.66
C ASP A 11 -35.32 -38.70 -0.85
N ARG A 12 -35.95 -38.11 0.14
CA ARG A 12 -36.19 -36.67 0.13
C ARG A 12 -34.84 -36.01 0.11
N PRO A 13 -34.52 -35.18 -0.91
CA PRO A 13 -33.25 -34.51 -0.96
C PRO A 13 -33.11 -33.66 0.30
N ARG A 14 -32.29 -34.13 1.22
CA ARG A 14 -31.88 -33.35 2.38
C ARG A 14 -30.92 -32.30 1.89
N VAL A 15 -31.36 -31.06 1.90
CA VAL A 15 -30.47 -29.92 1.66
C VAL A 15 -29.54 -29.84 2.88
N GLU A 16 -28.31 -30.27 2.70
CA GLU A 16 -27.30 -30.14 3.74
C GLU A 16 -26.86 -28.67 3.79
N VAL A 17 -27.17 -28.03 4.90
CA VAL A 17 -26.86 -26.60 5.12
C VAL A 17 -25.42 -26.40 5.49
N ILE A 18 -24.74 -27.44 6.01
CA ILE A 18 -23.37 -27.38 6.48
C ILE A 18 -22.38 -26.94 5.38
N PRO A 19 -22.39 -27.49 4.15
CA PRO A 19 -21.51 -27.02 3.08
C PRO A 19 -21.78 -25.58 2.67
N MET A 20 -23.02 -25.12 2.77
CA MET A 20 -23.37 -23.73 2.45
C MET A 20 -22.78 -22.76 3.47
N ILE A 21 -22.81 -23.10 4.75
CA ILE A 21 -22.23 -22.31 5.83
C ILE A 21 -20.72 -22.20 5.64
N ASP A 22 -20.06 -23.26 5.25
CA ASP A 22 -18.60 -23.29 5.03
C ASP A 22 -18.18 -22.35 3.90
N ILE A 23 -18.91 -22.38 2.78
CA ILE A 23 -18.67 -21.47 1.65
C ILE A 23 -18.87 -20.01 2.08
N MET A 24 -19.94 -19.71 2.81
CA MET A 24 -20.21 -18.35 3.30
C MET A 24 -19.15 -17.88 4.27
N MET A 25 -18.71 -18.74 5.17
CA MET A 25 -17.63 -18.43 6.12
C MET A 25 -16.31 -18.21 5.39
N PHE A 26 -15.97 -19.02 4.40
CA PHE A 26 -14.77 -18.84 3.59
C PHE A 26 -14.79 -17.50 2.85
N LEU A 27 -15.91 -17.16 2.20
CA LEU A 27 -16.06 -15.88 1.51
C LEU A 27 -15.94 -14.70 2.47
N LEU A 28 -16.49 -14.80 3.68
CA LEU A 28 -16.40 -13.76 4.70
C LEU A 28 -14.95 -13.56 5.13
N ILE A 29 -14.24 -14.62 5.47
CA ILE A 29 -12.82 -14.54 5.85
C ILE A 29 -11.98 -13.98 4.70
N PHE A 30 -12.22 -14.44 3.48
CA PHE A 30 -11.54 -13.95 2.29
C PHE A 30 -11.76 -12.44 2.09
N PHE A 31 -12.99 -11.97 2.24
CA PHE A 31 -13.33 -10.55 2.16
C PHE A 31 -12.63 -9.72 3.25
N VAL A 32 -12.62 -10.22 4.48
CA VAL A 32 -11.93 -9.56 5.61
C VAL A 32 -10.43 -9.45 5.33
N VAL A 33 -9.80 -10.53 4.86
CA VAL A 33 -8.36 -10.51 4.54
C VAL A 33 -8.03 -9.53 3.41
N ILE A 34 -8.86 -9.49 2.36
CA ILE A 34 -8.68 -8.51 1.27
C ILE A 34 -8.87 -7.09 1.78
N SER A 35 -9.90 -6.84 2.60
CA SER A 35 -10.16 -5.51 3.17
C SER A 35 -8.99 -5.04 4.03
N LEU A 36 -8.43 -5.91 4.85
CA LEU A 36 -7.23 -5.58 5.64
C LEU A 36 -6.01 -5.28 4.75
N LYS A 37 -5.83 -6.00 3.65
CA LYS A 37 -4.74 -5.71 2.70
C LYS A 37 -4.91 -4.38 1.98
N MET A 38 -6.13 -3.98 1.66
CA MET A 38 -6.41 -2.66 1.07
C MET A 38 -6.10 -1.50 2.03
N ILE A 39 -6.32 -1.69 3.33
CA ILE A 39 -5.99 -0.68 4.34
C ILE A 39 -4.47 -0.61 4.58
N ALA A 40 -3.77 -1.73 4.47
CA ALA A 40 -2.31 -1.81 4.58
C ALA A 40 -1.57 -1.38 3.29
N GLY A 41 -2.31 -1.07 2.23
CA GLY A 41 -1.78 -0.87 0.88
C GLY A 41 -1.22 0.52 0.60
N THR A 42 -0.18 0.91 1.32
CA THR A 42 0.83 1.87 0.82
C THR A 42 2.23 1.38 1.16
N GLY A 43 2.52 0.17 0.80
CA GLY A 43 3.84 -0.42 0.97
C GLY A 43 3.76 -1.91 0.67
N VAL A 44 3.70 -2.27 -0.60
CA VAL A 44 3.90 -3.67 -0.98
C VAL A 44 5.39 -3.93 -0.84
N ASP A 45 5.82 -4.38 0.33
CA ASP A 45 7.05 -5.13 0.46
C ASP A 45 6.84 -6.45 -0.29
N MET A 46 7.16 -6.44 -1.58
CA MET A 46 7.27 -7.67 -2.36
C MET A 46 8.48 -8.44 -1.87
N ASN A 47 8.27 -9.25 -0.87
CA ASN A 47 9.24 -10.27 -0.48
C ASN A 47 9.15 -11.40 -1.52
N LEU A 48 9.98 -11.32 -2.57
CA LEU A 48 10.16 -12.40 -3.54
C LEU A 48 10.98 -13.51 -2.87
N PRO A 49 10.41 -14.69 -2.62
CA PRO A 49 11.20 -15.82 -2.12
C PRO A 49 12.08 -16.34 -3.25
N GLY A 50 13.39 -16.09 -3.19
CA GLY A 50 14.29 -16.73 -4.14
C GLY A 50 15.68 -16.17 -4.37
N SER A 51 16.16 -15.17 -3.67
CA SER A 51 17.56 -14.76 -3.76
C SER A 51 18.23 -14.73 -2.39
N LYS A 52 18.78 -15.86 -2.00
CA LYS A 52 19.85 -15.92 -1.01
C LYS A 52 21.08 -15.26 -1.65
N THR A 53 21.60 -14.22 -1.03
CA THR A 53 22.81 -13.45 -1.34
C THR A 53 22.58 -12.14 -2.06
N THR A 54 21.91 -11.24 -1.39
CA THR A 54 22.26 -9.81 -1.42
C THR A 54 21.72 -9.25 -0.10
N GLU A 55 22.57 -8.64 0.71
CA GLU A 55 22.09 -7.85 1.83
C GLU A 55 21.08 -6.86 1.26
N GLU A 56 19.81 -7.11 1.52
CA GLU A 56 18.72 -6.20 1.19
C GLU A 56 18.98 -4.92 1.98
N ILE A 57 19.64 -3.97 1.34
CA ILE A 57 19.69 -2.60 1.83
C ILE A 57 18.23 -2.14 1.76
N LYS A 58 17.52 -2.25 2.86
CA LYS A 58 16.13 -1.77 2.98
C LYS A 58 16.13 -0.30 2.63
N GLU A 59 15.66 0.02 1.44
CA GLU A 59 15.45 1.41 1.05
C GLU A 59 14.35 1.98 1.96
N ALA A 60 14.71 2.95 2.78
CA ALA A 60 13.74 3.65 3.59
C ALA A 60 12.92 4.57 2.69
N THR A 61 11.62 4.35 2.61
CA THR A 61 10.73 5.24 1.86
C THR A 61 10.33 6.43 2.73
N ILE A 62 10.64 7.63 2.28
CA ILE A 62 10.26 8.88 2.94
C ILE A 62 9.17 9.56 2.11
N THR A 63 8.06 9.87 2.73
CA THR A 63 6.99 10.64 2.09
C THR A 63 7.18 12.12 2.39
N VAL A 64 7.27 12.93 1.35
CA VAL A 64 7.33 14.40 1.42
C VAL A 64 5.98 14.94 0.96
N GLY A 65 5.20 15.48 1.87
CA GLY A 65 3.96 16.18 1.57
C GLY A 65 4.25 17.60 1.07
N VAL A 66 3.59 18.03 0.01
CA VAL A 66 3.72 19.38 -0.55
C VAL A 66 2.44 20.17 -0.28
N LYS A 67 2.59 21.34 0.37
CA LYS A 67 1.51 22.30 0.60
C LYS A 67 1.51 23.41 -0.45
N LYS A 68 0.39 24.12 -0.57
CA LYS A 68 0.19 25.22 -1.52
C LYS A 68 1.19 26.39 -1.31
N ASP A 69 1.69 26.57 -0.09
CA ASP A 69 2.55 27.70 0.30
C ASP A 69 4.05 27.42 0.17
N ASN A 70 4.47 26.54 -0.75
CA ASN A 70 5.88 26.11 -0.89
C ASN A 70 6.47 25.53 0.41
N GLN A 71 5.62 25.02 1.28
CA GLN A 71 6.02 24.32 2.49
C GLN A 71 5.96 22.81 2.26
N PHE A 72 6.93 22.13 2.80
CA PHE A 72 7.04 20.69 2.70
C PHE A 72 6.82 20.03 4.06
N ILE A 73 6.20 18.88 4.08
CA ILE A 73 5.98 18.09 5.31
C ILE A 73 6.84 16.83 5.20
N VAL A 74 7.77 16.66 6.13
CA VAL A 74 8.58 15.47 6.26
C VAL A 74 8.40 14.92 7.67
N ASN A 75 7.96 13.67 7.78
CA ASN A 75 7.72 13.02 9.08
C ASN A 75 6.81 13.85 10.02
N GLY A 76 5.81 14.53 9.47
CA GLY A 76 4.87 15.36 10.23
C GLY A 76 5.38 16.76 10.60
N GLN A 77 6.61 17.12 10.23
CA GLN A 77 7.18 18.44 10.45
C GLN A 77 7.16 19.28 9.18
N THR A 78 6.69 20.51 9.29
CA THR A 78 6.74 21.47 8.18
C THR A 78 8.15 22.05 8.07
N VAL A 79 8.73 21.98 6.88
CA VAL A 79 10.09 22.45 6.58
C VAL A 79 10.08 23.31 5.32
N SER A 80 11.05 24.20 5.22
CA SER A 80 11.30 24.97 4.00
C SER A 80 12.09 24.15 2.96
N SER A 81 12.20 24.63 1.73
CA SER A 81 12.93 23.95 0.66
C SER A 81 14.39 23.69 1.00
N SER A 82 15.07 24.63 1.64
CA SER A 82 16.46 24.49 2.07
C SER A 82 16.64 23.47 3.20
N GLU A 83 15.72 23.48 4.16
CA GLU A 83 15.71 22.53 5.27
C GLU A 83 15.37 21.10 4.80
N LEU A 84 14.53 20.99 3.78
CA LEU A 84 14.19 19.72 3.16
C LEU A 84 15.44 19.02 2.64
N THR A 85 16.28 19.72 1.88
CA THR A 85 17.51 19.18 1.32
C THR A 85 18.45 18.71 2.43
N THR A 86 18.63 19.53 3.48
CA THR A 86 19.52 19.20 4.61
C THR A 86 19.01 17.97 5.37
N LYS A 87 17.71 17.91 5.67
CA LYS A 87 17.12 16.75 6.34
C LYS A 87 17.21 15.47 5.52
N LEU A 88 17.00 15.56 4.22
CA LEU A 88 17.12 14.40 3.32
C LEU A 88 18.58 13.92 3.22
N MET A 89 19.55 14.82 3.21
CA MET A 89 20.96 14.47 3.26
C MET A 89 21.33 13.73 4.55
N ASP A 90 20.83 14.19 5.69
CA ASP A 90 21.06 13.54 6.98
C ASP A 90 20.44 12.13 7.03
N LEU A 91 19.24 11.97 6.50
CA LEU A 91 18.57 10.66 6.43
C LEU A 91 19.25 9.69 5.47
N LYS A 92 19.88 10.20 4.41
CA LYS A 92 20.62 9.40 3.43
C LYS A 92 21.94 8.87 3.95
N LYS A 93 22.59 9.53 4.92
CA LYS A 93 23.94 9.19 5.41
C LYS A 93 24.11 7.72 5.80
N ASN A 94 23.04 7.05 6.23
CA ASN A 94 23.09 5.69 6.75
C ASN A 94 22.32 4.64 5.94
N ARG A 95 21.59 5.03 4.88
CA ARG A 95 20.69 4.13 4.12
C ARG A 95 20.45 4.62 2.71
N LYS A 96 20.13 3.70 1.81
CA LYS A 96 19.46 4.08 0.56
C LYS A 96 18.04 4.56 0.88
N VAL A 97 17.69 5.72 0.36
CA VAL A 97 16.41 6.38 0.61
C VAL A 97 15.69 6.55 -0.71
N ALA A 98 14.44 6.12 -0.77
CA ALA A 98 13.49 6.47 -1.82
C ALA A 98 12.55 7.55 -1.29
N VAL A 99 12.25 8.56 -2.09
CA VAL A 99 11.36 9.65 -1.71
C VAL A 99 10.10 9.60 -2.56
N ILE A 100 8.95 9.67 -1.91
CA ILE A 100 7.66 9.83 -2.58
C ILE A 100 7.18 11.26 -2.30
N ILE A 101 7.02 12.05 -3.34
CA ILE A 101 6.46 13.39 -3.26
C ILE A 101 4.94 13.27 -3.38
N ALA A 102 4.23 13.61 -2.31
CA ALA A 102 2.79 13.58 -2.25
C ALA A 102 2.23 15.01 -2.32
N GLY A 103 1.57 15.34 -3.42
CA GLY A 103 0.93 16.65 -3.62
C GLY A 103 -0.58 16.54 -3.68
N ASP A 104 -1.27 17.55 -3.15
CA ASP A 104 -2.72 17.73 -3.31
C ASP A 104 -3.03 18.19 -4.75
N LYS A 105 -4.25 17.97 -5.22
CA LYS A 105 -4.74 18.40 -6.54
C LYS A 105 -4.53 19.88 -6.85
N ASP A 106 -4.58 20.70 -5.81
CA ASP A 106 -4.48 22.14 -5.93
C ASP A 106 -3.05 22.69 -5.81
N VAL A 107 -2.07 21.82 -5.67
CA VAL A 107 -0.66 22.23 -5.62
C VAL A 107 -0.18 22.53 -7.04
N PRO A 108 0.41 23.73 -7.28
CA PRO A 108 0.98 24.05 -8.58
C PRO A 108 2.07 23.05 -8.98
N LEU A 109 2.11 22.70 -10.26
CA LEU A 109 3.12 21.79 -10.80
C LEU A 109 4.55 22.32 -10.57
N SER A 110 4.73 23.64 -10.59
CA SER A 110 6.01 24.29 -10.27
C SER A 110 6.54 23.91 -8.89
N THR A 111 5.66 23.89 -7.88
CA THR A 111 6.04 23.50 -6.51
C THR A 111 6.45 22.03 -6.40
N LEU A 112 5.83 21.16 -7.19
CA LEU A 112 6.22 19.75 -7.28
C LEU A 112 7.59 19.59 -7.94
N ILE A 113 7.88 20.39 -8.95
CA ILE A 113 9.19 20.40 -9.62
C ILE A 113 10.27 20.91 -8.65
N ASP A 114 9.99 21.97 -7.91
CA ASP A 114 10.92 22.51 -6.89
C ASP A 114 11.23 21.48 -5.80
N ALA A 115 10.19 20.73 -5.38
CA ALA A 115 10.36 19.60 -4.45
C ALA A 115 11.28 18.51 -5.03
N MET A 116 11.06 18.16 -6.30
CA MET A 116 11.85 17.14 -6.98
C MET A 116 13.32 17.58 -7.13
N ASP A 117 13.55 18.84 -7.46
CA ASP A 117 14.90 19.41 -7.58
C ASP A 117 15.60 19.43 -6.22
N SER A 118 14.89 19.75 -5.14
CA SER A 118 15.42 19.70 -3.77
C SER A 118 15.81 18.28 -3.36
N VAL A 119 15.01 17.29 -3.72
CA VAL A 119 15.31 15.86 -3.46
C VAL A 119 16.51 15.38 -4.27
N ARG A 120 16.60 15.76 -5.53
CA ARG A 120 17.76 15.45 -6.39
C ARG A 120 19.02 16.17 -5.91
N GLY A 121 18.90 17.41 -5.44
CA GLY A 121 19.99 18.16 -4.82
C GLY A 121 20.56 17.46 -3.57
N ALA A 122 19.74 16.69 -2.85
CA ALA A 122 20.20 15.84 -1.76
C ALA A 122 20.90 14.54 -2.24
N GLY A 123 20.97 14.30 -3.55
CA GLY A 123 21.61 13.14 -4.15
C GLY A 123 20.74 11.87 -4.09
N ILE A 124 19.42 12.01 -4.01
CA ILE A 124 18.47 10.89 -4.03
C ILE A 124 17.95 10.73 -5.47
N ASN A 125 18.20 9.57 -6.06
CA ASN A 125 17.80 9.28 -7.45
C ASN A 125 16.43 8.54 -7.52
N SER A 126 16.03 7.88 -6.44
CA SER A 126 14.74 7.17 -6.36
C SER A 126 13.65 8.12 -5.91
N VAL A 127 12.99 8.79 -6.85
CA VAL A 127 11.91 9.75 -6.57
C VAL A 127 10.64 9.30 -7.29
N GLY A 128 9.57 9.15 -6.53
CA GLY A 128 8.22 8.91 -7.03
C GLY A 128 7.30 10.09 -6.76
N ILE A 129 6.28 10.29 -7.58
CA ILE A 129 5.23 11.29 -7.36
C ILE A 129 3.91 10.55 -7.12
N ALA A 130 3.24 10.90 -6.02
CA ALA A 130 1.91 10.43 -5.72
C ALA A 130 0.95 11.62 -5.63
N ALA A 131 -0.17 11.56 -6.33
CA ALA A 131 -1.25 12.52 -6.16
C ALA A 131 -2.15 12.02 -5.03
N ILE A 132 -2.29 12.81 -3.97
CA ILE A 132 -3.29 12.54 -2.92
C ILE A 132 -4.56 13.23 -3.37
N ALA A 133 -5.58 12.45 -3.75
CA ALA A 133 -6.92 12.97 -3.78
C ALA A 133 -7.33 13.17 -2.31
N SER A 134 -7.40 14.41 -1.86
CA SER A 134 -8.05 14.73 -0.58
C SER A 134 -9.48 14.22 -0.66
N GLY A 135 -9.71 13.03 -0.13
CA GLY A 135 -11.05 12.53 0.13
C GLY A 135 -11.69 13.42 1.19
N GLN A 136 -12.87 13.87 0.88
CA GLN A 136 -13.77 14.52 1.83
C GLN A 136 -13.98 13.64 3.06
#